data_311c32228aa05789ab813e62fd2170e8
#
_entry.id   311c32228aa05789ab813e62fd2170e8
#
_cell.length_a   1.000
_cell.length_b   1.000
_cell.length_c   1.000
_cell.angle_alpha   90.00
_cell.angle_beta   90.00
_cell.angle_gamma   90.00
#
_symmetry.space_group_name_H-M   'P 1'
#
loop_
_entity.id
_entity.type
_entity.pdbx_description
1 polymer ?
#
loop_
_entity_poly.entity_id
_entity_poly.type
_entity_poly.pdbx_seq_one_letter_code
_entity_poly.pdbx_strand_id
1 'polypeptide(L)'
;IYGWGHKLNETSPLTPRPDLTNQAYTTADGTNYTSDMDAHFPVAADTVINFYAYYPYQASLSNTLASYELKDQIDIMYATPILNKGKMDVQTEANGSTAIVALSFNHQLSAITIVIKKADDIKETLVLQKVELVNYPASVRMDIQTGQLTTSDTKADYPIPVSYTH
;
A
#
# COMPACT_ATOMS: atom_id res chain seq x y z
N ILE A 1 -4.12 1.49 8.00
CA ILE A 1 -5.49 1.88 7.59
C ILE A 1 -5.78 3.29 8.06
N TYR A 2 -6.50 4.02 7.24
CA TYR A 2 -7.00 5.35 7.55
C TYR A 2 -8.53 5.39 7.40
N GLY A 3 -9.22 6.00 8.37
CA GLY A 3 -10.67 6.20 8.33
C GLY A 3 -11.05 7.68 8.47
N TRP A 4 -11.89 8.17 7.58
CA TRP A 4 -12.49 9.51 7.68
C TRP A 4 -14.00 9.39 7.85
N GLY A 5 -14.53 9.94 8.96
CA GLY A 5 -15.95 10.01 9.22
C GLY A 5 -16.59 11.27 8.63
N HIS A 6 -17.84 11.14 8.16
CA HIS A 6 -18.66 12.26 7.73
C HIS A 6 -20.16 11.91 7.86
N LYS A 7 -21.03 12.90 7.75
CA LYS A 7 -22.46 12.68 7.65
C LYS A 7 -22.81 12.09 6.28
N LEU A 8 -23.76 11.16 6.23
CA LEU A 8 -24.11 10.41 5.01
C LEU A 8 -24.41 11.31 3.80
N ASN A 9 -25.01 12.48 4.03
CA ASN A 9 -25.38 13.43 2.98
C ASN A 9 -24.37 14.59 2.83
N GLU A 10 -23.23 14.54 3.49
CA GLU A 10 -22.20 15.55 3.46
C GLU A 10 -20.91 14.95 2.93
N THR A 11 -20.32 15.60 1.94
CA THR A 11 -19.03 15.15 1.38
C THR A 11 -17.84 15.85 1.99
N SER A 12 -18.07 16.88 2.81
CA SER A 12 -17.03 17.71 3.45
C SER A 12 -17.61 18.45 4.66
N PRO A 13 -16.81 18.68 5.72
CA PRO A 13 -15.45 18.19 5.86
C PRO A 13 -15.38 16.72 6.26
N LEU A 14 -14.40 15.99 5.71
CA LEU A 14 -14.01 14.68 6.22
C LEU A 14 -13.28 14.86 7.55
N THR A 15 -13.72 14.17 8.59
CA THR A 15 -13.08 14.22 9.90
C THR A 15 -12.30 12.94 10.14
N PRO A 16 -10.95 13.03 10.36
CA PRO A 16 -10.17 11.86 10.71
C PRO A 16 -10.74 11.16 11.96
N ARG A 17 -10.82 9.85 11.88
CA ARG A 17 -11.20 9.02 13.02
C ARG A 17 -9.96 8.75 13.88
N PRO A 18 -9.90 9.15 15.16
CA PRO A 18 -8.72 8.92 15.99
C PRO A 18 -8.33 7.45 16.12
N ASP A 19 -9.32 6.56 16.18
CA ASP A 19 -9.19 5.11 16.26
C ASP A 19 -8.77 4.45 14.92
N LEU A 20 -8.76 5.21 13.82
CA LEU A 20 -8.38 4.75 12.49
C LEU A 20 -7.36 5.68 11.81
N THR A 21 -6.71 6.58 12.55
CA THR A 21 -5.73 7.50 11.99
C THR A 21 -4.37 6.81 11.84
N ASN A 22 -4.04 6.43 10.60
CA ASN A 22 -2.81 5.72 10.25
C ASN A 22 -2.54 4.48 11.11
N GLN A 23 -3.59 3.73 11.38
CA GLN A 23 -3.51 2.55 12.24
C GLN A 23 -2.78 1.41 11.52
N ALA A 24 -1.77 0.83 12.19
CA ALA A 24 -1.10 -0.38 11.74
C ALA A 24 -1.99 -1.61 11.94
N TYR A 25 -1.99 -2.47 10.93
CA TYR A 25 -2.65 -3.78 10.99
C TYR A 25 -1.65 -4.86 10.61
N THR A 26 -1.67 -5.94 11.34
CA THR A 26 -0.79 -7.09 11.14
C THR A 26 -1.62 -8.34 10.86
N THR A 27 -1.00 -9.32 10.23
CA THR A 27 -1.61 -10.61 9.94
C THR A 27 -0.65 -11.75 10.28
N ALA A 28 -1.19 -12.84 10.78
CA ALA A 28 -0.45 -14.08 10.99
C ALA A 28 -0.71 -15.11 9.86
N ASP A 29 -1.82 -14.97 9.14
CA ASP A 29 -2.29 -15.93 8.11
C ASP A 29 -2.31 -15.34 6.69
N GLY A 30 -1.98 -14.05 6.54
CA GLY A 30 -2.02 -13.34 5.26
C GLY A 30 -3.43 -12.97 4.78
N THR A 31 -4.48 -13.31 5.53
CA THR A 31 -5.88 -13.11 5.14
C THR A 31 -6.61 -12.18 6.09
N ASN A 32 -6.49 -12.46 7.39
CA ASN A 32 -7.15 -11.67 8.43
C ASN A 32 -6.15 -10.71 9.06
N TYR A 33 -6.51 -9.45 9.13
CA TYR A 33 -5.67 -8.39 9.65
C TYR A 33 -6.29 -7.82 10.92
N THR A 34 -5.49 -7.74 11.98
CA THR A 34 -5.86 -7.22 13.29
C THR A 34 -4.99 -6.04 13.70
N SER A 35 -5.48 -5.26 14.61
CA SER A 35 -4.80 -4.11 15.20
C SER A 35 -4.91 -4.19 16.72
N ASP A 36 -3.95 -3.60 17.42
CA ASP A 36 -4.01 -3.43 18.87
C ASP A 36 -5.02 -2.37 19.31
N MET A 37 -5.55 -1.61 18.37
CA MET A 37 -6.58 -0.59 18.61
C MET A 37 -7.94 -1.10 18.18
N ASP A 38 -8.91 -1.03 19.07
CA ASP A 38 -10.30 -1.30 18.74
C ASP A 38 -10.93 -0.10 18.02
N ALA A 39 -11.24 -0.29 16.75
CA ALA A 39 -11.97 0.69 15.96
C ALA A 39 -13.46 0.38 15.97
N HIS A 40 -14.27 1.41 16.17
CA HIS A 40 -15.72 1.24 16.29
C HIS A 40 -16.48 2.05 15.23
N PHE A 41 -17.57 1.49 14.73
CA PHE A 41 -18.50 2.26 13.89
C PHE A 41 -19.18 3.36 14.70
N PRO A 42 -19.48 4.52 14.08
CA PRO A 42 -20.24 5.58 14.72
C PRO A 42 -21.59 5.06 15.24
N VAL A 43 -21.99 5.53 16.40
CA VAL A 43 -23.29 5.17 16.99
C VAL A 43 -24.43 5.79 16.18
N ALA A 44 -24.24 7.01 15.67
CA ALA A 44 -25.23 7.73 14.90
C ALA A 44 -25.47 7.08 13.53
N ALA A 45 -26.71 6.79 13.20
CA ALA A 45 -27.10 6.09 11.97
C ALA A 45 -26.81 6.90 10.69
N ASP A 46 -26.68 8.22 10.81
CA ASP A 46 -26.40 9.14 9.70
C ASP A 46 -24.90 9.43 9.52
N THR A 47 -24.04 8.78 10.29
CA THR A 47 -22.57 8.95 10.21
C THR A 47 -21.94 7.73 9.57
N VAL A 48 -21.09 7.98 8.59
CA VAL A 48 -20.39 6.95 7.80
C VAL A 48 -18.88 7.17 7.83
N ILE A 49 -18.14 6.13 7.49
CA ILE A 49 -16.67 6.13 7.41
C ILE A 49 -16.25 5.77 5.99
N ASN A 50 -15.25 6.48 5.48
CA ASN A 50 -14.48 6.10 4.32
C ASN A 50 -13.19 5.42 4.79
N PHE A 51 -12.94 4.21 4.32
CA PHE A 51 -11.73 3.44 4.65
C PHE A 51 -10.74 3.51 3.50
N TYR A 52 -9.50 3.81 3.85
CA TYR A 52 -8.35 3.81 2.96
C TYR A 52 -7.27 2.94 3.55
N ALA A 53 -6.60 2.13 2.73
CA ALA A 53 -5.52 1.29 3.20
C ALA A 53 -4.37 1.22 2.20
N TYR A 54 -3.16 1.09 2.70
CA TYR A 54 -1.95 1.06 1.93
C TYR A 54 -0.91 0.13 2.58
N TYR A 55 0.04 -0.31 1.80
CA TYR A 55 1.16 -1.14 2.22
C TYR A 55 2.43 -0.73 1.46
N PRO A 56 3.63 -0.79 2.09
CA PRO A 56 3.88 -1.06 3.52
C PRO A 56 3.45 0.09 4.44
N TYR A 57 3.20 -0.25 5.70
CA TYR A 57 2.88 0.74 6.73
C TYR A 57 4.05 1.72 6.93
N GLN A 58 3.72 2.99 7.02
CA GLN A 58 4.64 4.08 7.37
C GLN A 58 4.20 4.71 8.69
N ALA A 59 5.06 4.66 9.71
CA ALA A 59 4.74 5.18 11.03
C ALA A 59 4.45 6.69 11.03
N SER A 60 5.05 7.42 10.09
CA SER A 60 4.84 8.86 9.92
C SER A 60 4.42 9.19 8.49
N LEU A 61 3.36 9.96 8.35
CA LEU A 61 2.91 10.51 7.09
C LEU A 61 3.15 12.02 7.07
N SER A 62 3.51 12.55 5.90
CA SER A 62 3.48 14.01 5.68
C SER A 62 2.09 14.37 5.14
N ASN A 63 1.19 14.79 6.01
CA ASN A 63 -0.26 14.89 5.76
C ASN A 63 -0.82 13.51 5.35
N THR A 64 -1.23 13.36 4.08
CA THR A 64 -1.74 12.09 3.53
C THR A 64 -0.70 11.35 2.69
N LEU A 65 0.59 11.76 2.71
CA LEU A 65 1.63 11.23 1.84
C LEU A 65 2.50 10.21 2.58
N ALA A 66 2.48 8.96 2.11
CA ALA A 66 3.41 7.90 2.46
C ALA A 66 4.63 7.94 1.53
N SER A 67 5.85 7.94 2.09
CA SER A 67 7.10 8.05 1.32
C SER A 67 7.90 6.75 1.34
N TYR A 68 8.45 6.35 0.21
CA TYR A 68 9.20 5.10 0.04
C TYR A 68 10.47 5.33 -0.76
N GLU A 69 11.57 4.73 -0.31
CA GLU A 69 12.83 4.67 -1.03
C GLU A 69 12.82 3.49 -2.01
N LEU A 70 13.01 3.75 -3.30
CA LEU A 70 12.93 2.70 -4.32
C LEU A 70 14.11 1.72 -4.30
N LYS A 71 15.25 2.11 -3.66
CA LYS A 71 16.38 1.21 -3.43
C LYS A 71 16.03 -0.02 -2.59
N ASP A 72 15.00 0.08 -1.76
CA ASP A 72 14.59 -1.00 -0.86
C ASP A 72 13.77 -2.08 -1.59
N GLN A 73 13.47 -1.89 -2.88
CA GLN A 73 12.76 -2.82 -3.76
C GLN A 73 11.47 -3.37 -3.15
N ILE A 74 10.76 -2.53 -2.42
CA ILE A 74 9.52 -2.88 -1.73
C ILE A 74 8.34 -2.90 -2.68
N ASP A 75 7.41 -3.77 -2.41
CA ASP A 75 6.12 -3.81 -3.10
C ASP A 75 5.15 -2.81 -2.44
N ILE A 76 4.74 -1.80 -3.20
CA ILE A 76 3.79 -0.80 -2.73
C ILE A 76 2.40 -1.19 -3.22
N MET A 77 1.46 -1.30 -2.28
CA MET A 77 0.08 -1.64 -2.60
C MET A 77 -0.90 -0.59 -2.05
N TYR A 78 -1.98 -0.42 -2.75
CA TYR A 78 -3.08 0.46 -2.36
C TYR A 78 -4.41 -0.29 -2.47
N ALA A 79 -5.24 -0.16 -1.43
CA ALA A 79 -6.56 -0.76 -1.45
C ALA A 79 -7.56 0.16 -2.13
N THR A 80 -8.44 -0.42 -2.95
CA THR A 80 -9.60 0.30 -3.44
C THR A 80 -10.40 0.85 -2.25
N PRO A 81 -10.63 2.18 -2.15
CA PRO A 81 -11.31 2.77 -1.01
C PRO A 81 -12.73 2.21 -0.83
N ILE A 82 -13.09 1.97 0.40
CA ILE A 82 -14.46 1.63 0.78
C ILE A 82 -15.11 2.87 1.35
N LEU A 83 -16.11 3.36 0.66
CA LEU A 83 -16.73 4.65 0.95
C LEU A 83 -18.11 4.49 1.61
N ASN A 84 -18.47 5.49 2.45
CA ASN A 84 -19.80 5.64 3.02
C ASN A 84 -20.30 4.42 3.82
N LYS A 85 -19.41 3.77 4.59
CA LYS A 85 -19.79 2.64 5.42
C LYS A 85 -20.26 3.07 6.79
N GLY A 86 -21.53 2.85 7.07
CA GLY A 86 -22.12 3.01 8.38
C GLY A 86 -22.23 1.68 9.13
N LYS A 87 -22.72 1.76 10.35
CA LYS A 87 -22.95 0.60 11.23
C LYS A 87 -23.81 -0.51 10.60
N MET A 88 -24.76 -0.14 9.74
CA MET A 88 -25.70 -1.08 9.12
C MET A 88 -25.18 -1.76 7.85
N ASP A 89 -24.05 -1.26 7.30
CA ASP A 89 -23.53 -1.73 6.01
C ASP A 89 -22.43 -2.79 6.15
N VAL A 90 -22.09 -3.14 7.40
CA VAL A 90 -20.94 -3.99 7.68
C VAL A 90 -21.39 -5.41 7.92
N GLN A 91 -20.70 -6.34 7.25
CA GLN A 91 -20.84 -7.76 7.56
C GLN A 91 -20.24 -8.03 8.94
N THR A 92 -20.98 -8.75 9.76
CA THR A 92 -20.48 -9.24 11.04
C THR A 92 -20.20 -10.75 10.90
N GLU A 93 -19.25 -11.23 11.69
CA GLU A 93 -19.09 -12.68 11.83
C GLU A 93 -20.37 -13.34 12.33
N ALA A 94 -20.49 -14.65 12.12
CA ALA A 94 -21.69 -15.40 12.48
C ALA A 94 -22.08 -15.26 13.96
N ASN A 95 -21.12 -14.98 14.84
CA ASN A 95 -21.35 -14.72 16.27
C ASN A 95 -21.75 -13.28 16.57
N GLY A 96 -21.77 -12.38 15.57
CA GLY A 96 -22.15 -10.98 15.72
C GLY A 96 -21.14 -10.09 16.47
N SER A 97 -19.96 -10.61 16.79
CA SER A 97 -19.00 -9.93 17.66
C SER A 97 -18.02 -9.01 16.93
N THR A 98 -17.75 -9.26 15.66
CA THR A 98 -16.73 -8.54 14.89
C THR A 98 -17.29 -8.03 13.57
N ALA A 99 -17.04 -6.76 13.28
CA ALA A 99 -17.38 -6.15 12.00
C ALA A 99 -16.24 -6.36 10.99
N ILE A 100 -16.57 -6.82 9.79
CA ILE A 100 -15.61 -7.10 8.74
C ILE A 100 -15.65 -6.01 7.67
N VAL A 101 -14.49 -5.45 7.35
CA VAL A 101 -14.28 -4.54 6.21
C VAL A 101 -13.32 -5.21 5.23
N ALA A 102 -13.83 -5.69 4.09
CA ALA A 102 -13.03 -6.36 3.07
C ALA A 102 -12.30 -5.34 2.20
N LEU A 103 -10.98 -5.32 2.23
CA LEU A 103 -10.12 -4.42 1.47
C LEU A 103 -9.39 -5.21 0.36
N SER A 104 -9.51 -4.75 -0.88
CA SER A 104 -8.80 -5.34 -2.03
C SER A 104 -7.59 -4.50 -2.39
N PHE A 105 -6.38 -5.06 -2.25
CA PHE A 105 -5.13 -4.39 -2.53
C PHE A 105 -4.67 -4.63 -3.97
N ASN A 106 -4.15 -3.58 -4.59
CA ASN A 106 -3.56 -3.61 -5.92
C ASN A 106 -2.11 -3.14 -5.85
N HIS A 107 -1.22 -3.83 -6.55
CA HIS A 107 0.17 -3.41 -6.70
C HIS A 107 0.24 -2.07 -7.44
N GLN A 108 1.06 -1.16 -6.96
CA GLN A 108 1.24 0.18 -7.53
C GLN A 108 2.53 0.30 -8.33
N LEU A 109 3.44 -0.64 -8.19
CA LEU A 109 4.69 -0.72 -8.94
C LEU A 109 4.71 -1.95 -9.84
N SER A 110 5.52 -1.88 -10.90
CA SER A 110 5.72 -2.99 -11.82
C SER A 110 6.96 -3.80 -11.41
N ALA A 111 6.86 -5.13 -11.41
CA ALA A 111 7.99 -6.01 -11.32
C ALA A 111 8.70 -6.11 -12.68
N ILE A 112 10.02 -5.96 -12.70
CA ILE A 112 10.84 -6.07 -13.91
C ILE A 112 11.76 -7.27 -13.75
N THR A 113 11.69 -8.21 -14.69
CA THR A 113 12.63 -9.32 -14.80
C THR A 113 13.51 -9.13 -16.04
N ILE A 114 14.83 -9.13 -15.86
CA ILE A 114 15.80 -9.01 -16.95
C ILE A 114 16.46 -10.36 -17.16
N VAL A 115 16.32 -10.91 -18.38
CA VAL A 115 16.97 -12.16 -18.77
C VAL A 115 18.09 -11.84 -19.75
N ILE A 116 19.32 -12.14 -19.36
CA ILE A 116 20.51 -11.95 -20.19
C ILE A 116 21.04 -13.33 -20.60
N LYS A 117 21.19 -13.53 -21.90
CA LYS A 117 21.73 -14.79 -22.45
C LYS A 117 22.96 -14.50 -23.30
N LYS A 118 23.95 -15.39 -23.22
CA LYS A 118 25.06 -15.43 -24.14
C LYS A 118 24.56 -15.95 -25.50
N ALA A 119 24.98 -15.33 -26.60
CA ALA A 119 24.67 -15.85 -27.93
C ALA A 119 25.42 -17.18 -28.18
N ASP A 120 24.77 -18.09 -28.93
CA ASP A 120 25.27 -19.47 -29.10
C ASP A 120 26.59 -19.56 -29.89
N ASP A 121 26.87 -18.56 -30.72
CA ASP A 121 28.11 -18.45 -31.54
C ASP A 121 29.32 -17.94 -30.73
N ILE A 122 29.12 -17.39 -29.55
CA ILE A 122 30.21 -16.95 -28.67
C ILE A 122 30.74 -18.14 -27.91
N LYS A 123 32.01 -18.51 -28.20
CA LYS A 123 32.69 -19.65 -27.56
C LYS A 123 33.46 -19.29 -26.30
N GLU A 124 33.80 -18.01 -26.13
CA GLU A 124 34.54 -17.49 -24.98
C GLU A 124 33.68 -17.52 -23.72
N THR A 125 34.35 -17.65 -22.56
CA THR A 125 33.68 -17.49 -21.27
C THR A 125 33.42 -16.01 -21.03
N LEU A 126 32.13 -15.66 -20.92
CA LEU A 126 31.70 -14.32 -20.56
C LEU A 126 31.30 -14.26 -19.08
N VAL A 127 31.74 -13.19 -18.43
CA VAL A 127 31.36 -12.91 -17.04
C VAL A 127 30.53 -11.63 -17.04
N LEU A 128 29.27 -11.75 -16.64
CA LEU A 128 28.40 -10.58 -16.41
C LEU A 128 28.85 -9.93 -15.11
N GLN A 129 29.39 -8.71 -15.18
CA GLN A 129 29.90 -8.02 -14.00
C GLN A 129 28.81 -7.22 -13.26
N LYS A 130 27.88 -6.60 -14.01
CA LYS A 130 26.91 -5.69 -13.42
C LYS A 130 25.71 -5.50 -14.33
N VAL A 131 24.55 -5.38 -13.72
CA VAL A 131 23.31 -4.89 -14.35
C VAL A 131 22.74 -3.81 -13.47
N GLU A 132 22.34 -2.70 -14.05
CA GLU A 132 21.76 -1.57 -13.29
C GLU A 132 20.60 -0.94 -14.03
N LEU A 133 19.65 -0.44 -13.27
CA LEU A 133 18.72 0.60 -13.70
C LEU A 133 19.37 1.95 -13.41
N VAL A 134 19.71 2.70 -14.43
CA VAL A 134 20.37 4.00 -14.29
C VAL A 134 19.41 5.15 -14.39
N ASN A 135 19.67 6.22 -13.64
CA ASN A 135 18.91 7.46 -13.69
C ASN A 135 17.41 7.28 -13.37
N TYR A 136 17.10 6.41 -12.42
CA TYR A 136 15.74 6.13 -11.99
C TYR A 136 15.37 7.01 -10.77
N PRO A 137 14.08 7.32 -10.50
CA PRO A 137 13.70 8.09 -9.31
C PRO A 137 14.23 7.45 -8.03
N ALA A 138 14.74 8.26 -7.10
CA ALA A 138 15.27 7.75 -5.83
C ALA A 138 14.16 7.34 -4.86
N SER A 139 13.03 8.04 -4.90
CA SER A 139 11.90 7.77 -4.03
C SER A 139 10.57 8.04 -4.72
N VAL A 140 9.51 7.52 -4.13
CA VAL A 140 8.14 7.75 -4.53
C VAL A 140 7.30 8.10 -3.31
N ARG A 141 6.32 8.97 -3.50
CA ARG A 141 5.29 9.30 -2.51
C ARG A 141 3.93 8.86 -3.02
N MET A 142 3.16 8.24 -2.16
CA MET A 142 1.78 7.85 -2.42
C MET A 142 0.83 8.68 -1.58
N ASP A 143 -0.14 9.29 -2.22
CA ASP A 143 -1.28 9.89 -1.51
C ASP A 143 -2.25 8.78 -1.10
N ILE A 144 -2.44 8.59 0.19
CA ILE A 144 -3.27 7.51 0.74
C ILE A 144 -4.78 7.72 0.54
N GLN A 145 -5.23 8.90 0.14
CA GLN A 145 -6.64 9.14 -0.20
C GLN A 145 -6.96 8.73 -1.63
N THR A 146 -5.99 8.86 -2.54
CA THR A 146 -6.21 8.64 -3.98
C THR A 146 -5.46 7.43 -4.52
N GLY A 147 -4.43 6.95 -3.82
CA GLY A 147 -3.49 5.95 -4.32
C GLY A 147 -2.51 6.50 -5.37
N GLN A 148 -2.56 7.80 -5.67
CA GLN A 148 -1.70 8.39 -6.69
C GLN A 148 -0.24 8.41 -6.25
N LEU A 149 0.64 7.96 -7.15
CA LEU A 149 2.08 8.01 -6.95
C LEU A 149 2.70 9.26 -7.58
N THR A 150 3.65 9.86 -6.86
CA THR A 150 4.49 10.95 -7.35
C THR A 150 5.94 10.60 -7.12
N THR A 151 6.75 10.59 -8.17
CA THR A 151 8.18 10.29 -8.10
C THR A 151 8.99 11.51 -7.72
N SER A 152 10.15 11.30 -7.08
CA SER A 152 11.11 12.37 -6.82
C SER A 152 11.85 12.80 -8.08
N ASP A 153 12.30 14.05 -8.12
CA ASP A 153 13.20 14.54 -9.17
C ASP A 153 14.64 14.03 -8.96
N THR A 154 15.00 13.69 -7.73
CA THR A 154 16.27 13.05 -7.40
C THR A 154 16.35 11.68 -8.06
N LYS A 155 17.47 11.40 -8.71
CA LYS A 155 17.73 10.15 -9.41
C LYS A 155 18.82 9.34 -8.74
N ALA A 156 18.75 8.02 -8.92
CA ALA A 156 19.75 7.08 -8.42
C ALA A 156 19.91 5.92 -9.41
N ASP A 157 21.01 5.20 -9.26
CA ASP A 157 21.29 3.97 -10.00
C ASP A 157 21.06 2.78 -9.06
N TYR A 158 20.36 1.77 -9.58
CA TYR A 158 19.98 0.59 -8.80
C TYR A 158 20.63 -0.66 -9.36
N PRO A 159 21.58 -1.29 -8.63
CA PRO A 159 22.12 -2.57 -9.04
C PRO A 159 21.02 -3.65 -8.98
N ILE A 160 20.93 -4.42 -10.05
CA ILE A 160 20.02 -5.57 -10.12
C ILE A 160 20.81 -6.81 -9.72
N PRO A 161 20.40 -7.54 -8.66
CA PRO A 161 21.04 -8.79 -8.30
C PRO A 161 21.00 -9.77 -9.46
N VAL A 162 22.15 -10.31 -9.83
CA VAL A 162 22.26 -11.34 -10.87
C VAL A 162 22.40 -12.71 -10.21
N SER A 163 21.49 -13.63 -10.52
CA SER A 163 21.62 -15.04 -10.18
C SER A 163 21.99 -15.81 -11.44
N TYR A 164 23.03 -16.64 -11.35
CA TYR A 164 23.44 -17.51 -12.44
C TYR A 164 22.66 -18.83 -12.33
N THR A 165 21.88 -19.16 -13.37
CA THR A 165 21.38 -20.52 -13.57
C THR A 165 22.35 -21.23 -14.52
N HIS A 166 22.99 -22.26 -14.02
CA HIS A 166 23.84 -23.16 -14.81
C HIS A 166 23.00 -24.12 -15.63
#